data_a3db41cdffd6acb63d72724eb57511de
#
_entry.id   a3db41cdffd6acb63d72724eb57511de
#
_cell.length_a   1.000
_cell.length_b   1.000
_cell.length_c   1.000
_cell.angle_alpha   90.00
_cell.angle_beta   90.00
_cell.angle_gamma   90.00
#
_symmetry.space_group_name_H-M   'P 1'
#
loop_
_entity.id
_entity.type
_entity.pdbx_description
1 polymer ?
#
loop_
_entity_poly.entity_id
_entity_poly.type
_entity_poly.pdbx_seq_one_letter_code
_entity_poly.pdbx_strand_id
1 'polypeptide(L)'
;MAQTTALREEFVPFQSRIAISAADAACAMLQSLAGSGVLTYYFTRWRGLDPDLAAIVWILFGIWNAVNDPLFGYISDRTRSGLGRRIPYIRFGAPIYALAFIACWVNWPAPSQAVLFVEMLLALFLFDSLYTAIATSIYVMPFEMAVSNKARSTIFVWKIIFSVFPLAVPLVLIPIIQPGPGEDATGYQWTMVAFGIGMAAIIFLSTFFYKEKHYQQAEQQLPFLKALKECFTNRPFIIFEVLSFTIIYVQTGLMQGVLYYFDEINVPALPLYIALAVGIVGGLVLFINRRETWGVKKSMRIMTLLFSLGCFAVLLFGRHMLPTMLGMFCFGIGFSGGMYLVPLMNGDVVDMDEQRTGLRREGMYAGVNSFITKPAISAAQAVFLWFLARFGYDTTLAKGLQSASAETGILVGWTLVPGLLLFLCFVVLHWYPLAGPEWERIKARLSVVHAEKERAYLESKGYRYVE
;
A
#
# COMPACT_ATOMS: atom_id res chain seq x y z
N MET A 1 14.95 -42.61 30.76
CA MET A 1 14.00 -41.57 31.22
C MET A 1 14.09 -40.41 30.25
N ALA A 2 13.15 -40.32 29.32
CA ALA A 2 13.05 -39.15 28.45
C ALA A 2 12.55 -38.00 29.30
N GLN A 3 13.36 -36.94 29.46
CA GLN A 3 12.92 -35.70 30.07
C GLN A 3 11.82 -35.13 29.16
N THR A 4 10.59 -35.19 29.59
CA THR A 4 9.46 -34.49 29.01
C THR A 4 9.74 -32.99 29.22
N THR A 5 10.44 -32.36 28.26
CA THR A 5 10.65 -30.91 28.27
C THR A 5 9.26 -30.30 28.17
N ALA A 6 8.80 -29.60 29.20
CA ALA A 6 7.52 -28.91 29.19
C ALA A 6 7.50 -27.93 27.98
N LEU A 7 6.51 -28.11 27.11
CA LEU A 7 6.31 -27.27 25.94
C LEU A 7 6.12 -25.80 26.38
N ARG A 8 6.88 -24.87 25.83
CA ARG A 8 6.83 -23.44 26.17
C ARG A 8 5.99 -22.69 25.14
N GLU A 9 5.26 -21.68 25.59
CA GLU A 9 4.58 -20.75 24.68
C GLU A 9 5.63 -19.99 23.85
N GLU A 10 5.39 -19.87 22.54
CA GLU A 10 6.27 -19.08 21.69
C GLU A 10 6.09 -17.59 21.99
N PHE A 11 7.18 -16.91 22.29
CA PHE A 11 7.20 -15.50 22.64
C PHE A 11 8.15 -14.72 21.74
N VAL A 12 7.67 -13.62 21.18
CA VAL A 12 8.50 -12.64 20.47
C VAL A 12 8.80 -11.48 21.42
N PRO A 13 10.08 -11.17 21.69
CA PRO A 13 10.45 -10.07 22.59
C PRO A 13 9.85 -8.74 22.16
N PHE A 14 9.45 -7.91 23.12
CA PHE A 14 8.86 -6.60 22.87
C PHE A 14 9.73 -5.73 21.95
N GLN A 15 11.04 -5.68 22.21
CA GLN A 15 12.01 -4.93 21.41
C GLN A 15 12.02 -5.39 19.94
N SER A 16 11.91 -6.70 19.69
CA SER A 16 11.87 -7.24 18.33
C SER A 16 10.59 -6.84 17.60
N ARG A 17 9.44 -6.82 18.30
CA ARG A 17 8.15 -6.39 17.73
C ARG A 17 8.17 -4.92 17.34
N ILE A 18 8.65 -4.06 18.23
CA ILE A 18 8.80 -2.62 17.97
C ILE A 18 9.79 -2.37 16.83
N ALA A 19 10.96 -3.01 16.86
CA ALA A 19 12.02 -2.80 15.89
C ALA A 19 11.58 -3.12 14.45
N ILE A 20 10.95 -4.29 14.23
CA ILE A 20 10.46 -4.65 12.89
C ILE A 20 9.29 -3.76 12.44
N SER A 21 8.41 -3.35 13.36
CA SER A 21 7.30 -2.46 13.05
C SER A 21 7.76 -1.03 12.74
N ALA A 22 8.77 -0.54 13.45
CA ALA A 22 9.39 0.75 13.16
C ALA A 22 10.13 0.74 11.80
N ALA A 23 10.83 -0.37 11.47
CA ALA A 23 11.47 -0.54 10.17
C ALA A 23 10.44 -0.55 9.03
N ASP A 24 9.33 -1.25 9.19
CA ASP A 24 8.23 -1.30 8.23
C ASP A 24 7.64 0.11 7.99
N ALA A 25 7.34 0.83 9.07
CA ALA A 25 6.82 2.19 8.99
C ALA A 25 7.84 3.17 8.38
N ALA A 26 9.12 3.04 8.72
CA ALA A 26 10.17 3.88 8.14
C ALA A 26 10.35 3.62 6.63
N CYS A 27 10.29 2.36 6.20
CA CYS A 27 10.32 1.98 4.79
C CYS A 27 9.09 2.52 4.05
N ALA A 28 7.88 2.36 4.63
CA ALA A 28 6.64 2.88 4.08
C ALA A 28 6.60 4.42 4.06
N MET A 29 7.26 5.10 5.02
CA MET A 29 7.38 6.56 5.05
C MET A 29 8.14 7.08 3.84
N LEU A 30 9.31 6.53 3.54
CA LEU A 30 10.09 6.92 2.37
C LEU A 30 9.33 6.62 1.06
N GLN A 31 8.61 5.48 1.01
CA GLN A 31 7.76 5.13 -0.13
C GLN A 31 6.60 6.11 -0.30
N SER A 32 5.95 6.54 0.78
CA SER A 32 4.84 7.48 0.71
C SER A 32 5.27 8.89 0.27
N LEU A 33 6.55 9.22 0.40
CA LEU A 33 7.12 10.49 -0.07
C LEU A 33 7.65 10.40 -1.51
N ALA A 34 8.52 9.45 -1.82
CA ALA A 34 9.20 9.37 -3.12
C ALA A 34 8.47 8.49 -4.15
N GLY A 35 7.81 7.41 -3.73
CA GLY A 35 7.07 6.51 -4.63
C GLY A 35 5.60 6.88 -4.81
N SER A 36 5.22 8.12 -4.61
CA SER A 36 3.84 8.57 -4.62
C SER A 36 3.65 9.93 -5.31
N GLY A 37 2.44 10.46 -5.22
CA GLY A 37 2.07 11.78 -5.72
C GLY A 37 2.89 12.95 -5.18
N VAL A 38 3.56 12.79 -4.03
CA VAL A 38 4.39 13.86 -3.44
C VAL A 38 5.58 14.19 -4.35
N LEU A 39 6.31 13.17 -4.84
CA LEU A 39 7.40 13.38 -5.78
C LEU A 39 6.88 13.95 -7.12
N THR A 40 5.78 13.41 -7.62
CA THR A 40 5.13 13.90 -8.84
C THR A 40 4.76 15.37 -8.72
N TYR A 41 4.14 15.73 -7.60
CA TYR A 41 3.77 17.11 -7.30
C TYR A 41 5.01 18.02 -7.27
N TYR A 42 6.10 17.59 -6.62
CA TYR A 42 7.36 18.33 -6.58
C TYR A 42 7.92 18.59 -7.98
N PHE A 43 7.98 17.57 -8.86
CA PHE A 43 8.49 17.72 -10.22
C PHE A 43 7.57 18.57 -11.10
N THR A 44 6.25 18.39 -11.02
CA THR A 44 5.32 19.12 -11.89
C THR A 44 5.10 20.55 -11.40
N ARG A 45 4.87 20.73 -10.09
CA ARG A 45 4.45 22.00 -9.52
C ARG A 45 5.61 22.94 -9.22
N TRP A 46 6.70 22.42 -8.66
CA TRP A 46 7.85 23.25 -8.28
C TRP A 46 8.93 23.30 -9.38
N ARG A 47 9.27 22.12 -9.96
CA ARG A 47 10.29 22.02 -11.02
C ARG A 47 9.75 22.40 -12.42
N GLY A 48 8.43 22.43 -12.61
CA GLY A 48 7.77 22.78 -13.85
C GLY A 48 7.84 21.70 -14.94
N LEU A 49 7.94 20.42 -14.56
CA LEU A 49 7.82 19.31 -15.50
C LEU A 49 6.39 19.26 -16.06
N ASP A 50 6.30 19.16 -17.38
CA ASP A 50 5.01 19.02 -18.06
C ASP A 50 4.24 17.78 -17.57
N PRO A 51 2.94 17.91 -17.23
CA PRO A 51 2.13 16.80 -16.75
C PRO A 51 2.04 15.62 -17.72
N ASP A 52 2.03 15.84 -19.04
CA ASP A 52 2.05 14.75 -20.03
C ASP A 52 3.36 13.96 -19.96
N LEU A 53 4.51 14.65 -19.80
CA LEU A 53 5.80 13.99 -19.62
C LEU A 53 5.86 13.22 -18.30
N ALA A 54 5.36 13.79 -17.23
CA ALA A 54 5.26 13.11 -15.94
C ALA A 54 4.36 11.86 -16.02
N ALA A 55 3.25 11.89 -16.77
CA ALA A 55 2.41 10.74 -17.03
C ALA A 55 3.18 9.63 -17.77
N ILE A 56 4.01 9.97 -18.75
CA ILE A 56 4.86 9.00 -19.46
C ILE A 56 5.88 8.36 -18.49
N VAL A 57 6.49 9.16 -17.59
CA VAL A 57 7.38 8.61 -16.55
C VAL A 57 6.68 7.54 -15.75
N TRP A 58 5.44 7.77 -15.31
CA TRP A 58 4.68 6.79 -14.53
C TRP A 58 4.31 5.54 -15.33
N ILE A 59 4.03 5.66 -16.63
CA ILE A 59 3.78 4.50 -17.51
C ILE A 59 5.05 3.64 -17.62
N LEU A 60 6.21 4.27 -17.87
CA LEU A 60 7.50 3.54 -17.94
C LEU A 60 7.89 2.93 -16.61
N PHE A 61 7.65 3.66 -15.52
CA PHE A 61 7.85 3.14 -14.16
C PHE A 61 6.95 1.94 -13.86
N GLY A 62 5.69 1.94 -14.32
CA GLY A 62 4.77 0.81 -14.15
C GLY A 62 5.30 -0.49 -14.77
N ILE A 63 5.96 -0.41 -15.92
CA ILE A 63 6.61 -1.57 -16.56
C ILE A 63 7.75 -2.08 -15.69
N TRP A 64 8.61 -1.16 -15.19
CA TRP A 64 9.70 -1.51 -14.29
C TRP A 64 9.21 -2.16 -12.99
N ASN A 65 8.21 -1.55 -12.36
CA ASN A 65 7.64 -2.02 -11.10
C ASN A 65 7.01 -3.42 -11.20
N ALA A 66 6.44 -3.77 -12.37
CA ALA A 66 5.91 -5.11 -12.61
C ALA A 66 7.00 -6.20 -12.67
N VAL A 67 8.20 -5.85 -13.13
CA VAL A 67 9.34 -6.79 -13.27
C VAL A 67 10.20 -6.84 -12.00
N ASN A 68 10.31 -5.74 -11.30
CA ASN A 68 11.19 -5.54 -10.15
C ASN A 68 10.94 -6.55 -9.00
N ASP A 69 9.67 -6.78 -8.62
CA ASP A 69 9.30 -7.68 -7.51
C ASP A 69 9.67 -9.15 -7.74
N PRO A 70 9.28 -9.77 -8.88
CA PRO A 70 9.71 -11.13 -9.18
C PRO A 70 11.23 -11.29 -9.19
N LEU A 71 11.95 -10.28 -9.70
CA LEU A 71 13.40 -10.28 -9.76
C LEU A 71 14.02 -10.30 -8.37
N PHE A 72 13.61 -9.38 -7.48
CA PHE A 72 14.13 -9.33 -6.12
C PHE A 72 13.65 -10.49 -5.25
N GLY A 73 12.43 -10.98 -5.44
CA GLY A 73 11.97 -12.22 -4.82
C GLY A 73 12.91 -13.39 -5.13
N TYR A 74 13.22 -13.58 -6.41
CA TYR A 74 14.13 -14.62 -6.86
C TYR A 74 15.57 -14.47 -6.31
N ILE A 75 16.11 -13.25 -6.31
CA ILE A 75 17.45 -12.97 -5.79
C ILE A 75 17.51 -13.25 -4.28
N SER A 76 16.55 -12.71 -3.53
CA SER A 76 16.54 -12.81 -2.07
C SER A 76 16.32 -14.23 -1.56
N ASP A 77 15.54 -15.06 -2.28
CA ASP A 77 15.31 -16.46 -1.90
C ASP A 77 16.55 -17.34 -2.06
N ARG A 78 17.48 -16.96 -2.94
CA ARG A 78 18.76 -17.67 -3.18
C ARG A 78 19.91 -17.19 -2.32
N THR A 79 19.72 -16.08 -1.62
CA THR A 79 20.78 -15.50 -0.78
C THR A 79 21.05 -16.39 0.43
N ARG A 80 22.33 -16.65 0.67
CA ARG A 80 22.84 -17.40 1.84
C ARG A 80 23.88 -16.53 2.53
N SER A 81 23.62 -16.13 3.77
CA SER A 81 24.59 -15.38 4.57
C SER A 81 24.55 -15.80 6.04
N GLY A 82 25.59 -15.46 6.78
CA GLY A 82 25.65 -15.68 8.24
C GLY A 82 24.62 -14.88 9.05
N LEU A 83 24.01 -13.84 8.44
CA LEU A 83 22.96 -13.03 9.05
C LEU A 83 21.53 -13.54 8.72
N GLY A 84 21.42 -14.55 7.84
CA GLY A 84 20.16 -15.00 7.28
C GLY A 84 19.99 -14.59 5.82
N ARG A 85 18.77 -14.75 5.27
CA ARG A 85 18.47 -14.45 3.85
C ARG A 85 17.96 -13.02 3.65
N ARG A 86 17.22 -12.46 4.59
CA ARG A 86 16.51 -11.18 4.50
C ARG A 86 17.24 -10.04 5.20
N ILE A 87 17.82 -10.29 6.37
CA ILE A 87 18.53 -9.28 7.16
C ILE A 87 19.63 -8.55 6.37
N PRO A 88 20.44 -9.19 5.51
CA PRO A 88 21.45 -8.48 4.72
C PRO A 88 20.86 -7.39 3.83
N TYR A 89 19.71 -7.63 3.18
CA TYR A 89 19.04 -6.65 2.33
C TYR A 89 18.53 -5.48 3.15
N ILE A 90 17.96 -5.73 4.34
CA ILE A 90 17.48 -4.67 5.23
C ILE A 90 18.66 -3.85 5.77
N ARG A 91 19.69 -4.52 6.29
CA ARG A 91 20.82 -3.86 6.94
C ARG A 91 21.71 -3.08 5.96
N PHE A 92 22.20 -3.73 4.92
CA PHE A 92 23.11 -3.10 3.96
C PHE A 92 22.39 -2.31 2.88
N GLY A 93 21.13 -2.61 2.61
CA GLY A 93 20.27 -1.83 1.73
C GLY A 93 19.87 -0.48 2.31
N ALA A 94 19.70 -0.36 3.64
CA ALA A 94 19.19 0.86 4.25
C ALA A 94 20.03 2.13 3.95
N PRO A 95 21.36 2.14 4.06
CA PRO A 95 22.18 3.31 3.69
C PRO A 95 22.05 3.68 2.20
N ILE A 96 22.02 2.66 1.31
CA ILE A 96 21.90 2.87 -0.14
C ILE A 96 20.49 3.40 -0.46
N TYR A 97 19.47 2.92 0.24
CA TYR A 97 18.09 3.39 0.12
C TYR A 97 17.95 4.85 0.56
N ALA A 98 18.67 5.28 1.62
CA ALA A 98 18.75 6.71 1.98
C ALA A 98 19.31 7.55 0.85
N LEU A 99 20.42 7.11 0.22
CA LEU A 99 21.02 7.82 -0.90
C LEU A 99 20.09 7.91 -2.10
N ALA A 100 19.40 6.82 -2.43
CA ALA A 100 18.42 6.80 -3.51
C ALA A 100 17.23 7.73 -3.22
N PHE A 101 16.73 7.76 -1.98
CA PHE A 101 15.69 8.67 -1.55
C PHE A 101 16.15 10.13 -1.64
N ILE A 102 17.33 10.45 -1.15
CA ILE A 102 17.89 11.81 -1.20
C ILE A 102 18.08 12.25 -2.66
N ALA A 103 18.52 11.35 -3.54
CA ALA A 103 18.68 11.64 -4.97
C ALA A 103 17.36 12.08 -5.65
N CYS A 104 16.19 11.66 -5.15
CA CYS A 104 14.89 12.11 -5.64
C CYS A 104 14.64 13.63 -5.42
N TRP A 105 15.36 14.25 -4.48
CA TRP A 105 15.13 15.64 -4.05
C TRP A 105 16.31 16.57 -4.37
N VAL A 106 17.41 16.04 -4.92
CA VAL A 106 18.57 16.82 -5.37
C VAL A 106 18.37 17.23 -6.82
N ASN A 107 18.31 18.54 -7.07
CA ASN A 107 18.07 19.08 -8.39
C ASN A 107 19.28 18.95 -9.32
N TRP A 108 19.05 18.45 -10.51
CA TRP A 108 20.06 18.49 -11.56
C TRP A 108 20.21 19.90 -12.15
N PRO A 109 21.41 20.28 -12.59
CA PRO A 109 21.64 21.59 -13.21
C PRO A 109 20.95 21.71 -14.59
N ALA A 110 20.65 22.92 -15.00
CA ALA A 110 20.04 23.27 -16.30
C ALA A 110 18.72 22.52 -16.59
N PRO A 111 17.63 22.83 -15.86
CA PRO A 111 16.36 22.10 -15.96
C PRO A 111 15.65 22.38 -17.29
N SER A 112 15.86 21.54 -18.31
CA SER A 112 14.99 21.42 -19.46
C SER A 112 13.93 20.33 -19.24
N GLN A 113 12.84 20.33 -20.01
CA GLN A 113 11.81 19.29 -19.92
C GLN A 113 12.41 17.88 -20.07
N ALA A 114 13.37 17.69 -20.98
CA ALA A 114 14.07 16.42 -21.17
C ALA A 114 14.91 16.04 -19.94
N VAL A 115 15.61 16.98 -19.32
CA VAL A 115 16.41 16.74 -18.11
C VAL A 115 15.49 16.36 -16.95
N LEU A 116 14.40 17.09 -16.72
CA LEU A 116 13.44 16.80 -15.67
C LEU A 116 12.77 15.43 -15.84
N PHE A 117 12.45 15.06 -17.08
CA PHE A 117 11.90 13.75 -17.42
C PHE A 117 12.87 12.63 -17.04
N VAL A 118 14.12 12.71 -17.47
CA VAL A 118 15.16 11.70 -17.18
C VAL A 118 15.46 11.63 -15.69
N GLU A 119 15.56 12.79 -15.04
CA GLU A 119 15.81 12.90 -13.60
C GLU A 119 14.71 12.18 -12.78
N MET A 120 13.43 12.47 -13.05
CA MET A 120 12.31 11.85 -12.38
C MET A 120 12.26 10.33 -12.64
N LEU A 121 12.50 9.92 -13.91
CA LEU A 121 12.47 8.50 -14.29
C LEU A 121 13.57 7.71 -13.57
N LEU A 122 14.81 8.19 -13.60
CA LEU A 122 15.94 7.51 -12.94
C LEU A 122 15.80 7.50 -11.41
N ALA A 123 15.31 8.61 -10.84
CA ALA A 123 15.04 8.69 -9.40
C ALA A 123 14.03 7.63 -8.96
N LEU A 124 12.89 7.51 -9.67
CA LEU A 124 11.87 6.50 -9.38
C LEU A 124 12.40 5.07 -9.55
N PHE A 125 13.13 4.80 -10.64
CA PHE A 125 13.67 3.46 -10.90
C PHE A 125 14.67 3.02 -9.84
N LEU A 126 15.62 3.89 -9.48
CA LEU A 126 16.62 3.60 -8.46
C LEU A 126 15.98 3.42 -7.08
N PHE A 127 15.09 4.35 -6.72
CA PHE A 127 14.40 4.34 -5.45
C PHE A 127 13.56 3.07 -5.27
N ASP A 128 12.72 2.74 -6.25
CA ASP A 128 11.81 1.59 -6.18
C ASP A 128 12.55 0.24 -6.17
N SER A 129 13.68 0.15 -6.89
CA SER A 129 14.51 -1.06 -6.87
C SER A 129 15.01 -1.39 -5.46
N LEU A 130 15.45 -0.37 -4.73
CA LEU A 130 15.92 -0.52 -3.36
C LEU A 130 14.76 -0.68 -2.37
N TYR A 131 13.68 0.05 -2.58
CA TYR A 131 12.43 -0.14 -1.82
C TYR A 131 11.97 -1.59 -1.89
N THR A 132 11.84 -2.15 -3.09
CA THR A 132 11.37 -3.53 -3.27
C THR A 132 12.26 -4.54 -2.55
N ALA A 133 13.59 -4.40 -2.64
CA ALA A 133 14.52 -5.30 -1.96
C ALA A 133 14.36 -5.28 -0.42
N ILE A 134 14.16 -4.09 0.16
CA ILE A 134 14.01 -3.91 1.61
C ILE A 134 12.60 -4.25 2.05
N ALA A 135 11.57 -3.73 1.38
CA ALA A 135 10.18 -3.90 1.77
C ALA A 135 9.73 -5.36 1.72
N THR A 136 10.09 -6.09 0.67
CA THR A 136 9.79 -7.53 0.58
C THR A 136 10.48 -8.33 1.69
N SER A 137 11.71 -7.95 2.05
CA SER A 137 12.44 -8.56 3.17
C SER A 137 11.75 -8.28 4.50
N ILE A 138 11.36 -7.03 4.78
CA ILE A 138 10.63 -6.63 6.00
C ILE A 138 9.24 -7.29 6.07
N TYR A 139 8.56 -7.43 4.92
CA TYR A 139 7.23 -8.05 4.85
C TYR A 139 7.24 -9.51 5.30
N VAL A 140 8.27 -10.26 4.92
CA VAL A 140 8.42 -11.69 5.26
C VAL A 140 8.92 -11.90 6.69
N MET A 141 9.62 -10.93 7.29
CA MET A 141 10.24 -11.07 8.62
C MET A 141 9.32 -11.57 9.74
N PRO A 142 8.04 -11.14 9.89
CA PRO A 142 7.15 -11.68 10.92
C PRO A 142 6.98 -13.20 10.83
N PHE A 143 6.99 -13.76 9.63
CA PHE A 143 6.87 -15.20 9.39
C PHE A 143 8.17 -15.96 9.69
N GLU A 144 9.32 -15.30 9.54
CA GLU A 144 10.63 -15.82 9.91
C GLU A 144 10.94 -15.68 11.41
N MET A 145 10.29 -14.72 12.10
CA MET A 145 10.49 -14.46 13.53
C MET A 145 9.63 -15.35 14.43
N ALA A 146 8.44 -15.76 13.97
CA ALA A 146 7.49 -16.55 14.76
C ALA A 146 6.76 -17.59 13.92
N VAL A 147 6.45 -18.71 14.53
CA VAL A 147 5.73 -19.85 13.94
C VAL A 147 4.24 -19.75 14.22
N SER A 148 3.86 -19.50 15.50
CA SER A 148 2.47 -19.47 15.92
C SER A 148 1.75 -18.20 15.46
N ASN A 149 0.48 -18.36 15.09
CA ASN A 149 -0.37 -17.24 14.70
C ASN A 149 -0.53 -16.23 15.84
N LYS A 150 -0.58 -16.69 17.10
CA LYS A 150 -0.64 -15.84 18.29
C LYS A 150 0.60 -14.95 18.42
N ALA A 151 1.81 -15.51 18.26
CA ALA A 151 3.05 -14.75 18.32
C ALA A 151 3.16 -13.75 17.14
N ARG A 152 2.77 -14.15 15.92
CA ARG A 152 2.73 -13.28 14.75
C ARG A 152 1.75 -12.12 14.92
N SER A 153 0.55 -12.37 15.44
CA SER A 153 -0.46 -11.33 15.64
C SER A 153 0.05 -10.20 16.55
N THR A 154 0.90 -10.52 17.55
CA THR A 154 1.52 -9.50 18.41
C THR A 154 2.46 -8.55 17.64
N ILE A 155 3.10 -9.00 16.56
CA ILE A 155 3.91 -8.17 15.68
C ILE A 155 2.98 -7.29 14.82
N PHE A 156 1.95 -7.88 14.21
CA PHE A 156 1.03 -7.15 13.34
C PHE A 156 0.28 -6.02 14.04
N VAL A 157 -0.08 -6.18 15.31
CA VAL A 157 -0.68 -5.10 16.12
C VAL A 157 0.23 -3.87 16.14
N TRP A 158 1.53 -4.05 16.39
CA TRP A 158 2.49 -2.94 16.38
C TRP A 158 2.70 -2.36 14.98
N LYS A 159 2.73 -3.20 13.93
CA LYS A 159 2.79 -2.72 12.54
C LYS A 159 1.61 -1.80 12.20
N ILE A 160 0.40 -2.14 12.62
CA ILE A 160 -0.80 -1.31 12.42
C ILE A 160 -0.66 0.04 13.16
N ILE A 161 -0.20 0.03 14.41
CA ILE A 161 0.00 1.27 15.18
C ILE A 161 1.03 2.18 14.48
N PHE A 162 2.14 1.62 14.03
CA PHE A 162 3.18 2.38 13.36
C PHE A 162 2.80 2.83 11.94
N SER A 163 1.89 2.14 11.25
CA SER A 163 1.45 2.48 9.89
C SER A 163 0.68 3.82 9.80
N VAL A 164 0.28 4.38 10.92
CA VAL A 164 -0.34 5.72 10.99
C VAL A 164 0.64 6.81 10.52
N PHE A 165 1.94 6.67 10.82
CA PHE A 165 2.94 7.70 10.48
C PHE A 165 3.12 7.88 8.96
N PRO A 166 3.38 6.83 8.16
CA PRO A 166 3.54 6.97 6.72
C PRO A 166 2.25 7.42 6.00
N LEU A 167 1.09 7.31 6.63
CA LEU A 167 -0.16 7.85 6.13
C LEU A 167 -0.32 9.33 6.46
N ALA A 168 -0.05 9.72 7.72
CA ALA A 168 -0.31 11.07 8.21
C ALA A 168 0.68 12.11 7.65
N VAL A 169 1.96 11.76 7.48
CA VAL A 169 2.98 12.73 7.06
C VAL A 169 2.73 13.30 5.67
N PRO A 170 2.47 12.52 4.61
CA PRO A 170 2.16 13.08 3.30
C PRO A 170 0.89 13.94 3.29
N LEU A 171 -0.11 13.55 4.06
CA LEU A 171 -1.41 14.24 4.08
C LEU A 171 -1.37 15.56 4.87
N VAL A 172 -0.63 15.62 5.97
CA VAL A 172 -0.68 16.74 6.90
C VAL A 172 0.56 17.62 6.81
N LEU A 173 1.75 17.03 6.86
CA LEU A 173 2.99 17.78 6.92
C LEU A 173 3.41 18.32 5.55
N ILE A 174 3.34 17.49 4.49
CA ILE A 174 3.84 17.90 3.19
C ILE A 174 3.12 19.13 2.63
N PRO A 175 1.78 19.25 2.66
CA PRO A 175 1.10 20.46 2.21
C PRO A 175 1.52 21.75 2.93
N ILE A 176 2.03 21.63 4.18
CA ILE A 176 2.47 22.77 4.98
C ILE A 176 3.88 23.24 4.59
N ILE A 177 4.78 22.29 4.27
CA ILE A 177 6.21 22.58 4.05
C ILE A 177 6.62 22.64 2.58
N GLN A 178 5.75 22.19 1.67
CA GLN A 178 6.08 22.15 0.24
C GLN A 178 6.13 23.56 -0.36
N PRO A 179 7.18 23.85 -1.18
CA PRO A 179 7.33 25.15 -1.81
C PRO A 179 6.30 25.38 -2.91
N GLY A 180 5.91 26.64 -3.11
CA GLY A 180 5.19 27.08 -4.29
C GLY A 180 6.11 27.25 -5.51
N PRO A 181 5.55 27.49 -6.72
CA PRO A 181 6.33 27.78 -7.91
C PRO A 181 7.22 29.01 -7.71
N GLY A 182 8.53 28.87 -7.98
CA GLY A 182 9.49 29.95 -7.84
C GLY A 182 9.91 30.30 -6.40
N GLU A 183 9.38 29.61 -5.39
CA GLU A 183 9.81 29.75 -4.00
C GLU A 183 11.12 28.97 -3.73
N ASP A 184 11.82 29.33 -2.65
CA ASP A 184 13.02 28.60 -2.23
C ASP A 184 12.65 27.24 -1.64
N ALA A 185 13.11 26.16 -2.28
CA ALA A 185 12.89 24.79 -1.83
C ALA A 185 13.96 24.26 -0.89
N THR A 186 14.96 25.05 -0.51
CA THR A 186 16.10 24.60 0.27
C THR A 186 15.66 23.97 1.60
N GLY A 187 14.73 24.60 2.33
CA GLY A 187 14.18 24.06 3.58
C GLY A 187 13.45 22.73 3.39
N TYR A 188 12.67 22.61 2.31
CA TYR A 188 11.98 21.38 1.94
C TYR A 188 12.96 20.26 1.62
N GLN A 189 13.98 20.52 0.79
CA GLN A 189 15.00 19.54 0.42
C GLN A 189 15.78 19.05 1.65
N TRP A 190 16.19 19.95 2.57
CA TRP A 190 16.86 19.54 3.81
C TRP A 190 15.95 18.69 4.70
N THR A 191 14.65 18.97 4.73
CA THR A 191 13.67 18.15 5.44
C THR A 191 13.61 16.75 4.84
N MET A 192 13.60 16.61 3.50
CA MET A 192 13.65 15.31 2.83
C MET A 192 14.97 14.58 3.10
N VAL A 193 16.10 15.27 3.09
CA VAL A 193 17.40 14.67 3.48
C VAL A 193 17.33 14.13 4.90
N ALA A 194 16.79 14.90 5.85
CA ALA A 194 16.62 14.47 7.23
C ALA A 194 15.70 13.24 7.36
N PHE A 195 14.59 13.20 6.61
CA PHE A 195 13.74 11.99 6.53
C PHE A 195 14.52 10.80 5.97
N GLY A 196 15.25 10.98 4.88
CA GLY A 196 16.05 9.90 4.26
C GLY A 196 17.04 9.28 5.24
N ILE A 197 17.83 10.10 5.91
CA ILE A 197 18.83 9.67 6.90
C ILE A 197 18.15 9.06 8.13
N GLY A 198 17.14 9.74 8.70
CA GLY A 198 16.46 9.30 9.92
C GLY A 198 15.75 7.96 9.74
N MET A 199 14.98 7.80 8.64
CA MET A 199 14.25 6.55 8.38
C MET A 199 15.20 5.40 8.04
N ALA A 200 16.25 5.65 7.24
CA ALA A 200 17.25 4.63 6.97
C ALA A 200 18.03 4.21 8.24
N ALA A 201 18.32 5.14 9.15
CA ALA A 201 18.90 4.81 10.44
C ALA A 201 17.98 3.90 11.27
N ILE A 202 16.67 4.17 11.31
CA ILE A 202 15.69 3.30 11.96
C ILE A 202 15.69 1.90 11.32
N ILE A 203 15.66 1.80 9.98
CA ILE A 203 15.70 0.52 9.26
C ILE A 203 16.99 -0.23 9.61
N PHE A 204 18.14 0.42 9.53
CA PHE A 204 19.45 -0.18 9.83
C PHE A 204 19.54 -0.68 11.27
N LEU A 205 19.25 0.20 12.25
CA LEU A 205 19.34 -0.11 13.68
C LEU A 205 18.37 -1.20 14.10
N SER A 206 17.18 -1.26 13.50
CA SER A 206 16.18 -2.28 13.80
C SER A 206 16.72 -3.70 13.66
N THR A 207 17.62 -3.92 12.67
CA THR A 207 18.16 -5.25 12.33
C THR A 207 19.00 -5.89 13.44
N PHE A 208 19.36 -5.14 14.48
CA PHE A 208 20.08 -5.67 15.64
C PHE A 208 19.16 -6.28 16.71
N PHE A 209 17.85 -6.03 16.62
CA PHE A 209 16.88 -6.44 17.64
C PHE A 209 16.05 -7.67 17.26
N TYR A 210 16.20 -8.22 16.05
CA TYR A 210 15.52 -9.44 15.63
C TYR A 210 16.45 -10.36 14.82
N LYS A 211 16.06 -11.63 14.73
CA LYS A 211 16.82 -12.67 14.01
C LYS A 211 15.87 -13.50 13.18
N GLU A 212 16.34 -13.99 12.04
CA GLU A 212 15.68 -15.04 11.29
C GLU A 212 15.82 -16.38 12.03
N LYS A 213 14.72 -17.09 12.21
CA LYS A 213 14.72 -18.40 12.84
C LYS A 213 14.63 -19.56 11.84
N HIS A 214 15.00 -19.37 10.59
CA HIS A 214 15.06 -20.39 9.52
C HIS A 214 13.83 -21.32 9.42
N TYR A 215 12.63 -20.80 9.62
CA TYR A 215 11.39 -21.54 9.40
C TYR A 215 11.02 -21.48 7.92
N GLN A 216 11.60 -22.41 7.15
CA GLN A 216 11.11 -22.67 5.80
C GLN A 216 9.88 -23.55 5.91
N GLN A 217 8.70 -23.00 5.70
CA GLN A 217 7.62 -23.77 5.12
C GLN A 217 8.05 -24.02 3.67
N ALA A 218 8.35 -25.27 3.34
CA ALA A 218 8.60 -25.69 1.98
C ALA A 218 7.27 -25.75 1.23
N GLU A 219 6.69 -24.58 0.93
CA GLU A 219 5.62 -24.50 -0.06
C GLU A 219 6.21 -24.86 -1.41
N GLN A 220 5.57 -25.80 -2.11
CA GLN A 220 5.91 -26.09 -3.50
C GLN A 220 5.67 -24.83 -4.33
N GLN A 221 6.75 -24.10 -4.65
CA GLN A 221 6.67 -22.94 -5.50
C GLN A 221 6.38 -23.38 -6.93
N LEU A 222 5.19 -23.08 -7.43
CA LEU A 222 4.89 -23.27 -8.83
C LEU A 222 5.63 -22.25 -9.71
N PRO A 223 6.05 -22.62 -10.91
CA PRO A 223 6.53 -21.64 -11.89
C PRO A 223 5.50 -20.52 -12.10
N PHE A 224 5.96 -19.26 -12.16
CA PHE A 224 5.09 -18.07 -12.17
C PHE A 224 3.96 -18.14 -13.21
N LEU A 225 4.26 -18.54 -14.47
CA LEU A 225 3.25 -18.66 -15.52
C LEU A 225 2.18 -19.71 -15.21
N LYS A 226 2.57 -20.80 -14.53
CA LYS A 226 1.62 -21.84 -14.11
C LYS A 226 0.76 -21.32 -12.95
N ALA A 227 1.37 -20.62 -12.00
CA ALA A 227 0.67 -19.96 -10.90
C ALA A 227 -0.38 -18.96 -11.42
N LEU A 228 0.01 -18.11 -12.37
CA LEU A 228 -0.89 -17.16 -13.04
C LEU A 228 -2.08 -17.86 -13.68
N LYS A 229 -1.85 -18.92 -14.47
CA LYS A 229 -2.90 -19.69 -15.11
C LYS A 229 -3.87 -20.32 -14.11
N GLU A 230 -3.36 -20.90 -13.02
CA GLU A 230 -4.20 -21.50 -11.97
C GLU A 230 -5.03 -20.45 -11.21
N CYS A 231 -4.47 -19.29 -10.90
CA CYS A 231 -5.19 -18.20 -10.28
C CYS A 231 -6.33 -17.69 -11.16
N PHE A 232 -6.10 -17.51 -12.47
CA PHE A 232 -7.15 -17.08 -13.41
C PHE A 232 -8.24 -18.12 -13.69
N THR A 233 -8.06 -19.36 -13.29
CA THR A 233 -9.17 -20.37 -13.30
C THR A 233 -10.06 -20.25 -12.06
N ASN A 234 -9.63 -19.51 -11.03
CA ASN A 234 -10.39 -19.30 -9.81
C ASN A 234 -11.29 -18.06 -9.95
N ARG A 235 -12.58 -18.26 -10.25
CA ARG A 235 -13.55 -17.16 -10.43
C ARG A 235 -13.62 -16.18 -9.23
N PRO A 236 -13.67 -16.61 -7.96
CA PRO A 236 -13.55 -15.71 -6.81
C PRO A 236 -12.31 -14.81 -6.85
N PHE A 237 -11.17 -15.34 -7.29
CA PHE A 237 -9.93 -14.59 -7.40
C PHE A 237 -10.02 -13.49 -8.45
N ILE A 238 -10.62 -13.75 -9.62
CA ILE A 238 -10.78 -12.73 -10.66
C ILE A 238 -11.59 -11.54 -10.13
N ILE A 239 -12.69 -11.80 -9.42
CA ILE A 239 -13.50 -10.74 -8.80
C ILE A 239 -12.72 -9.99 -7.73
N PHE A 240 -11.93 -10.71 -6.93
CA PHE A 240 -11.03 -10.11 -5.95
C PHE A 240 -10.00 -9.21 -6.61
N GLU A 241 -9.38 -9.62 -7.72
CA GLU A 241 -8.38 -8.83 -8.43
C GLU A 241 -8.93 -7.53 -9.01
N VAL A 242 -10.13 -7.55 -9.58
CA VAL A 242 -10.82 -6.33 -10.05
C VAL A 242 -10.98 -5.34 -8.89
N LEU A 243 -11.38 -5.84 -7.72
CA LEU A 243 -11.53 -5.01 -6.53
C LEU A 243 -10.18 -4.53 -6.00
N SER A 244 -9.21 -5.43 -5.85
CA SER A 244 -7.88 -5.13 -5.30
C SER A 244 -7.16 -4.09 -6.17
N PHE A 245 -7.17 -4.26 -7.49
CA PHE A 245 -6.67 -3.27 -8.44
C PHE A 245 -7.36 -1.92 -8.26
N THR A 246 -8.69 -1.91 -8.19
CA THR A 246 -9.47 -0.68 -8.02
C THR A 246 -9.13 0.03 -6.72
N ILE A 247 -9.05 -0.69 -5.60
CA ILE A 247 -8.74 -0.08 -4.30
C ILE A 247 -7.34 0.54 -4.29
N ILE A 248 -6.33 -0.15 -4.84
CA ILE A 248 -4.96 0.39 -4.96
C ILE A 248 -4.95 1.64 -5.86
N TYR A 249 -5.64 1.58 -7.02
CA TYR A 249 -5.78 2.71 -7.93
C TYR A 249 -6.40 3.94 -7.22
N VAL A 250 -7.51 3.73 -6.52
CA VAL A 250 -8.25 4.80 -5.83
C VAL A 250 -7.43 5.38 -4.68
N GLN A 251 -6.82 4.53 -3.85
CA GLN A 251 -6.00 5.00 -2.72
C GLN A 251 -4.80 5.81 -3.20
N THR A 252 -4.13 5.37 -4.27
CA THR A 252 -3.02 6.10 -4.87
C THR A 252 -3.48 7.44 -5.46
N GLY A 253 -4.55 7.43 -6.24
CA GLY A 253 -5.12 8.65 -6.85
C GLY A 253 -5.59 9.66 -5.82
N LEU A 254 -6.18 9.21 -4.70
CA LEU A 254 -6.58 10.11 -3.61
C LEU A 254 -5.39 10.85 -3.00
N MET A 255 -4.29 10.14 -2.73
CA MET A 255 -3.09 10.74 -2.15
C MET A 255 -2.43 11.76 -3.09
N GLN A 256 -2.51 11.54 -4.39
CA GLN A 256 -1.97 12.50 -5.38
C GLN A 256 -2.88 13.70 -5.54
N GLY A 257 -4.16 13.48 -5.83
CA GLY A 257 -5.10 14.55 -6.19
C GLY A 257 -5.37 15.52 -5.04
N VAL A 258 -5.29 15.06 -3.79
CA VAL A 258 -5.50 15.91 -2.62
C VAL A 258 -4.49 17.07 -2.54
N LEU A 259 -3.24 16.87 -2.99
CA LEU A 259 -2.21 17.91 -2.99
C LEU A 259 -2.57 19.04 -3.96
N TYR A 260 -2.98 18.69 -5.19
CA TYR A 260 -3.41 19.66 -6.19
C TYR A 260 -4.74 20.33 -5.81
N TYR A 261 -5.65 19.56 -5.21
CA TYR A 261 -6.95 20.07 -4.79
C TYR A 261 -6.82 21.21 -3.76
N PHE A 262 -6.02 21.02 -2.72
CA PHE A 262 -5.85 22.04 -1.67
C PHE A 262 -5.01 23.24 -2.12
N ASP A 263 -4.16 23.07 -3.11
CA ASP A 263 -3.38 24.19 -3.65
C ASP A 263 -4.19 25.11 -4.58
N GLU A 264 -5.12 24.53 -5.34
CA GLU A 264 -5.76 25.26 -6.43
C GLU A 264 -7.23 25.59 -6.15
N ILE A 265 -7.92 24.80 -5.35
CA ILE A 265 -9.32 25.03 -5.02
C ILE A 265 -9.42 25.66 -3.64
N ASN A 266 -9.95 26.88 -3.60
CA ASN A 266 -10.01 27.70 -2.37
C ASN A 266 -11.08 27.19 -1.38
N VAL A 267 -10.85 26.01 -0.81
CA VAL A 267 -11.70 25.42 0.23
C VAL A 267 -10.83 25.15 1.47
N PRO A 268 -11.25 25.51 2.67
CA PRO A 268 -10.49 25.28 3.90
C PRO A 268 -10.13 23.80 4.10
N ALA A 269 -8.85 23.48 4.17
CA ALA A 269 -8.35 22.10 4.24
C ALA A 269 -8.69 21.40 5.57
N LEU A 270 -8.59 22.13 6.71
CA LEU A 270 -8.72 21.53 8.04
C LEU A 270 -10.07 20.82 8.27
N PRO A 271 -11.24 21.42 7.96
CA PRO A 271 -12.53 20.72 8.10
C PRO A 271 -12.64 19.47 7.22
N LEU A 272 -12.03 19.48 6.04
CA LEU A 272 -12.02 18.34 5.11
C LEU A 272 -11.16 17.21 5.64
N TYR A 273 -9.98 17.49 6.20
CA TYR A 273 -9.14 16.50 6.88
C TYR A 273 -9.84 15.91 8.12
N ILE A 274 -10.56 16.73 8.90
CA ILE A 274 -11.34 16.24 10.04
C ILE A 274 -12.44 15.30 9.55
N ALA A 275 -13.19 15.68 8.51
CA ALA A 275 -14.23 14.82 7.92
C ALA A 275 -13.67 13.48 7.42
N LEU A 276 -12.51 13.50 6.73
CA LEU A 276 -11.78 12.32 6.29
C LEU A 276 -11.38 11.44 7.48
N ALA A 277 -10.76 12.01 8.51
CA ALA A 277 -10.31 11.29 9.70
C ALA A 277 -11.48 10.65 10.47
N VAL A 278 -12.58 11.38 10.66
CA VAL A 278 -13.82 10.85 11.27
C VAL A 278 -14.39 9.71 10.42
N GLY A 279 -14.35 9.85 9.08
CA GLY A 279 -14.74 8.80 8.15
C GLY A 279 -13.89 7.54 8.27
N ILE A 280 -12.55 7.68 8.40
CA ILE A 280 -11.62 6.55 8.57
C ILE A 280 -11.93 5.80 9.87
N VAL A 281 -12.03 6.51 10.99
CA VAL A 281 -12.31 5.89 12.30
C VAL A 281 -13.72 5.28 12.31
N GLY A 282 -14.73 6.04 11.86
CA GLY A 282 -16.11 5.57 11.80
C GLY A 282 -16.30 4.37 10.88
N GLY A 283 -15.64 4.36 9.73
CA GLY A 283 -15.67 3.24 8.78
C GLY A 283 -15.02 1.99 9.36
N LEU A 284 -13.87 2.12 10.01
CA LEU A 284 -13.19 0.99 10.67
C LEU A 284 -14.08 0.37 11.75
N VAL A 285 -14.63 1.21 12.65
CA VAL A 285 -15.55 0.75 13.71
C VAL A 285 -16.80 0.11 13.11
N LEU A 286 -17.37 0.69 12.04
CA LEU A 286 -18.54 0.14 11.36
C LEU A 286 -18.26 -1.26 10.82
N PHE A 287 -17.17 -1.45 10.05
CA PHE A 287 -16.89 -2.72 9.39
C PHE A 287 -16.43 -3.79 10.38
N ILE A 288 -15.68 -3.46 11.43
CA ILE A 288 -15.31 -4.41 12.48
C ILE A 288 -16.57 -4.94 13.19
N ASN A 289 -17.45 -4.04 13.66
CA ASN A 289 -18.62 -4.42 14.43
C ASN A 289 -19.71 -5.13 13.58
N ARG A 290 -19.78 -4.82 12.29
CA ARG A 290 -20.79 -5.39 11.39
C ARG A 290 -20.31 -6.60 10.59
N ARG A 291 -19.03 -6.95 10.66
CA ARG A 291 -18.46 -8.05 9.89
C ARG A 291 -19.20 -9.36 10.08
N GLU A 292 -19.53 -9.73 11.32
CA GLU A 292 -20.20 -11.01 11.63
C GLU A 292 -21.63 -11.04 11.11
N THR A 293 -22.34 -9.92 11.15
CA THR A 293 -23.76 -9.85 10.71
C THR A 293 -23.90 -9.65 9.20
N TRP A 294 -23.00 -8.90 8.57
CA TRP A 294 -23.08 -8.60 7.14
C TRP A 294 -22.27 -9.57 6.26
N GLY A 295 -21.23 -10.16 6.81
CA GLY A 295 -20.24 -10.92 6.06
C GLY A 295 -19.37 -10.03 5.14
N VAL A 296 -18.31 -10.61 4.58
CA VAL A 296 -17.32 -9.88 3.77
C VAL A 296 -17.96 -9.28 2.52
N LYS A 297 -18.75 -10.05 1.76
CA LYS A 297 -19.38 -9.61 0.51
C LYS A 297 -20.26 -8.37 0.67
N LYS A 298 -21.17 -8.36 1.66
CA LYS A 298 -22.09 -7.24 1.88
C LYS A 298 -21.32 -6.00 2.36
N SER A 299 -20.36 -6.19 3.27
CA SER A 299 -19.51 -5.11 3.77
C SER A 299 -18.72 -4.45 2.62
N MET A 300 -18.12 -5.24 1.72
CA MET A 300 -17.42 -4.76 0.54
C MET A 300 -18.34 -3.97 -0.41
N ARG A 301 -19.55 -4.44 -0.65
CA ARG A 301 -20.52 -3.73 -1.49
C ARG A 301 -20.92 -2.37 -0.89
N ILE A 302 -21.16 -2.32 0.40
CA ILE A 302 -21.49 -1.06 1.10
C ILE A 302 -20.29 -0.11 1.03
N MET A 303 -19.08 -0.60 1.29
CA MET A 303 -17.85 0.17 1.23
C MET A 303 -17.62 0.78 -0.15
N THR A 304 -17.66 -0.04 -1.21
CA THR A 304 -17.43 0.43 -2.59
C THR A 304 -18.49 1.42 -3.05
N LEU A 305 -19.75 1.24 -2.65
CA LEU A 305 -20.83 2.19 -2.95
C LEU A 305 -20.63 3.54 -2.24
N LEU A 306 -20.37 3.53 -0.93
CA LEU A 306 -20.16 4.77 -0.17
C LEU A 306 -18.92 5.53 -0.67
N PHE A 307 -17.84 4.80 -1.00
CA PHE A 307 -16.63 5.40 -1.55
C PHE A 307 -16.89 6.02 -2.93
N SER A 308 -17.62 5.33 -3.81
CA SER A 308 -18.04 5.83 -5.12
C SER A 308 -18.91 7.09 -5.00
N LEU A 309 -19.90 7.08 -4.11
CA LEU A 309 -20.75 8.24 -3.85
C LEU A 309 -19.95 9.43 -3.33
N GLY A 310 -18.95 9.17 -2.47
CA GLY A 310 -17.99 10.19 -2.02
C GLY A 310 -17.22 10.82 -3.19
N CYS A 311 -16.73 10.00 -4.13
CA CYS A 311 -16.06 10.48 -5.33
C CYS A 311 -16.95 11.37 -6.18
N PHE A 312 -18.21 10.98 -6.41
CA PHE A 312 -19.13 11.79 -7.18
C PHE A 312 -19.60 13.05 -6.43
N ALA A 313 -19.71 13.01 -5.10
CA ALA A 313 -19.99 14.19 -4.30
C ALA A 313 -18.89 15.24 -4.42
N VAL A 314 -17.61 14.83 -4.35
CA VAL A 314 -16.47 15.75 -4.55
C VAL A 314 -16.38 16.21 -6.00
N LEU A 315 -16.65 15.34 -6.98
CA LEU A 315 -16.66 15.72 -8.40
C LEU A 315 -17.66 16.87 -8.68
N LEU A 316 -18.87 16.73 -8.18
CA LEU A 316 -19.98 17.67 -8.50
C LEU A 316 -19.94 18.93 -7.63
N PHE A 317 -19.50 18.80 -6.40
CA PHE A 317 -19.61 19.85 -5.38
C PHE A 317 -18.26 20.24 -4.75
N GLY A 318 -17.14 19.81 -5.29
CA GLY A 318 -15.80 20.00 -4.70
C GLY A 318 -15.37 21.46 -4.47
N ARG A 319 -16.09 22.42 -5.02
CA ARG A 319 -15.93 23.86 -4.75
C ARG A 319 -16.76 24.37 -3.57
N HIS A 320 -17.61 23.52 -2.97
CA HIS A 320 -18.50 23.89 -1.88
C HIS A 320 -18.18 23.07 -0.62
N MET A 321 -17.88 23.74 0.48
CA MET A 321 -17.35 23.11 1.69
C MET A 321 -18.22 21.97 2.24
N LEU A 322 -19.51 22.18 2.50
CA LEU A 322 -20.36 21.18 3.16
C LEU A 322 -20.52 19.88 2.36
N PRO A 323 -20.88 19.91 1.05
CA PRO A 323 -20.93 18.67 0.27
C PRO A 323 -19.59 17.97 0.14
N THR A 324 -18.49 18.74 0.06
CA THR A 324 -17.15 18.17 -0.01
C THR A 324 -16.76 17.49 1.30
N MET A 325 -17.13 18.06 2.46
CA MET A 325 -16.95 17.38 3.76
C MET A 325 -17.66 16.03 3.79
N LEU A 326 -18.87 15.93 3.28
CA LEU A 326 -19.59 14.67 3.17
C LEU A 326 -18.87 13.69 2.22
N GLY A 327 -18.39 14.17 1.10
CA GLY A 327 -17.56 13.40 0.17
C GLY A 327 -16.29 12.87 0.84
N MET A 328 -15.55 13.70 1.55
CA MET A 328 -14.33 13.34 2.28
C MET A 328 -14.60 12.36 3.43
N PHE A 329 -15.73 12.50 4.12
CA PHE A 329 -16.19 11.53 5.11
C PHE A 329 -16.43 10.15 4.48
N CYS A 330 -17.09 10.10 3.32
CA CYS A 330 -17.30 8.86 2.57
C CYS A 330 -15.97 8.28 2.05
N PHE A 331 -15.00 9.12 1.65
CA PHE A 331 -13.64 8.70 1.32
C PHE A 331 -12.98 7.99 2.50
N GLY A 332 -13.09 8.55 3.71
CA GLY A 332 -12.55 7.96 4.93
C GLY A 332 -13.14 6.57 5.20
N ILE A 333 -14.47 6.43 5.10
CA ILE A 333 -15.14 5.12 5.24
C ILE A 333 -14.64 4.12 4.20
N GLY A 334 -14.54 4.54 2.94
CA GLY A 334 -14.06 3.70 1.85
C GLY A 334 -12.61 3.28 2.03
N PHE A 335 -11.75 4.22 2.42
CA PHE A 335 -10.32 3.99 2.64
C PHE A 335 -10.09 2.96 3.75
N SER A 336 -10.70 3.15 4.92
CA SER A 336 -10.58 2.23 6.05
C SER A 336 -11.19 0.87 5.76
N GLY A 337 -12.32 0.84 5.04
CA GLY A 337 -12.95 -0.39 4.58
C GLY A 337 -12.07 -1.17 3.61
N GLY A 338 -11.39 -0.49 2.67
CA GLY A 338 -10.40 -1.10 1.78
C GLY A 338 -9.25 -1.75 2.55
N MET A 339 -8.66 -1.03 3.52
CA MET A 339 -7.58 -1.56 4.35
C MET A 339 -7.97 -2.78 5.19
N TYR A 340 -9.21 -2.82 5.68
CA TYR A 340 -9.69 -3.90 6.56
C TYR A 340 -10.27 -5.09 5.80
N LEU A 341 -11.12 -4.84 4.79
CA LEU A 341 -11.91 -5.90 4.14
C LEU A 341 -11.15 -6.60 3.00
N VAL A 342 -10.24 -5.92 2.29
CA VAL A 342 -9.49 -6.52 1.16
C VAL A 342 -8.64 -7.71 1.61
N PRO A 343 -7.85 -7.63 2.72
CA PRO A 343 -7.13 -8.78 3.24
C PRO A 343 -8.03 -9.94 3.65
N LEU A 344 -9.23 -9.66 4.20
CA LEU A 344 -10.20 -10.70 4.56
C LEU A 344 -10.75 -11.41 3.33
N MET A 345 -11.05 -10.66 2.27
CA MET A 345 -11.51 -11.23 1.01
C MET A 345 -10.42 -12.08 0.34
N ASN A 346 -9.15 -11.65 0.43
CA ASN A 346 -8.01 -12.45 -0.05
C ASN A 346 -7.91 -13.78 0.72
N GLY A 347 -8.07 -13.75 2.04
CA GLY A 347 -8.12 -14.96 2.87
C GLY A 347 -9.22 -15.92 2.40
N ASP A 348 -10.44 -15.43 2.18
CA ASP A 348 -11.56 -16.23 1.69
C ASP A 348 -11.23 -16.90 0.32
N VAL A 349 -10.52 -16.22 -0.57
CA VAL A 349 -10.09 -16.77 -1.88
C VAL A 349 -9.06 -17.88 -1.72
N VAL A 350 -8.10 -17.72 -0.82
CA VAL A 350 -7.08 -18.73 -0.51
C VAL A 350 -7.71 -19.95 0.15
N ASP A 351 -8.63 -19.75 1.10
CA ASP A 351 -9.36 -20.81 1.77
C ASP A 351 -10.22 -21.64 0.78
N MET A 352 -10.84 -20.97 -0.20
CA MET A 352 -11.56 -21.67 -1.28
C MET A 352 -10.63 -22.51 -2.15
N ASP A 353 -9.43 -22.03 -2.45
CA ASP A 353 -8.43 -22.78 -3.18
C ASP A 353 -7.92 -23.99 -2.38
N GLU A 354 -7.67 -23.82 -1.08
CA GLU A 354 -7.29 -24.92 -0.21
C GLU A 354 -8.37 -26.00 -0.14
N GLN A 355 -9.64 -25.62 -0.05
CA GLN A 355 -10.75 -26.57 -0.11
C GLN A 355 -10.76 -27.38 -1.43
N ARG A 356 -10.44 -26.72 -2.57
CA ARG A 356 -10.45 -27.34 -3.89
C ARG A 356 -9.24 -28.23 -4.14
N THR A 357 -8.06 -27.83 -3.67
CA THR A 357 -6.77 -28.46 -4.01
C THR A 357 -6.11 -29.22 -2.87
N GLY A 358 -6.56 -29.02 -1.65
CA GLY A 358 -5.90 -29.54 -0.43
C GLY A 358 -4.58 -28.84 -0.08
N LEU A 359 -4.16 -27.85 -0.85
CA LEU A 359 -2.90 -27.11 -0.68
C LEU A 359 -3.18 -25.65 -0.31
N ARG A 360 -2.52 -25.14 0.73
CA ARG A 360 -2.57 -23.73 1.10
C ARG A 360 -1.50 -22.95 0.35
N ARG A 361 -1.90 -22.18 -0.66
CA ARG A 361 -1.00 -21.50 -1.60
C ARG A 361 -1.05 -19.98 -1.46
N GLU A 362 -0.96 -19.46 -0.23
CA GLU A 362 -1.04 -18.01 0.07
C GLU A 362 0.00 -17.20 -0.72
N GLY A 363 1.25 -17.66 -0.75
CA GLY A 363 2.35 -16.97 -1.44
C GLY A 363 2.12 -16.85 -2.94
N MET A 364 1.50 -17.86 -3.57
CA MET A 364 1.15 -17.83 -4.98
C MET A 364 0.10 -16.74 -5.28
N TYR A 365 -0.98 -16.70 -4.51
CA TYR A 365 -2.04 -15.70 -4.66
C TYR A 365 -1.54 -14.30 -4.37
N ALA A 366 -0.73 -14.11 -3.33
CA ALA A 366 -0.13 -12.81 -3.00
C ALA A 366 0.80 -12.32 -4.12
N GLY A 367 1.63 -13.20 -4.70
CA GLY A 367 2.53 -12.86 -5.80
C GLY A 367 1.79 -12.44 -7.07
N VAL A 368 0.72 -13.17 -7.43
CA VAL A 368 -0.11 -12.83 -8.60
C VAL A 368 -0.88 -11.53 -8.34
N ASN A 369 -1.44 -11.34 -7.15
CA ASN A 369 -2.11 -10.09 -6.77
C ASN A 369 -1.15 -8.89 -6.88
N SER A 370 0.07 -8.98 -6.35
CA SER A 370 1.06 -7.91 -6.49
C SER A 370 1.36 -7.58 -7.94
N PHE A 371 1.52 -8.58 -8.79
CA PHE A 371 1.79 -8.39 -10.22
C PHE A 371 0.64 -7.64 -10.93
N ILE A 372 -0.62 -7.93 -10.57
CA ILE A 372 -1.81 -7.30 -11.15
C ILE A 372 -2.03 -5.89 -10.57
N THR A 373 -1.82 -5.70 -9.28
CA THR A 373 -2.18 -4.45 -8.59
C THR A 373 -1.12 -3.37 -8.67
N LYS A 374 0.16 -3.69 -8.81
CA LYS A 374 1.22 -2.69 -8.95
C LYS A 374 1.05 -1.74 -10.14
N PRO A 375 0.67 -2.19 -11.35
CA PRO A 375 0.33 -1.30 -12.44
C PRO A 375 -0.78 -0.30 -12.11
N ALA A 376 -1.66 -0.58 -11.13
CA ALA A 376 -2.70 0.35 -10.72
C ALA A 376 -2.13 1.65 -10.13
N ILE A 377 -0.99 1.58 -9.44
CA ILE A 377 -0.28 2.75 -8.89
C ILE A 377 0.11 3.69 -10.02
N SER A 378 0.81 3.17 -11.02
CA SER A 378 1.26 3.94 -12.17
C SER A 378 0.11 4.46 -13.02
N ALA A 379 -0.93 3.64 -13.21
CA ALA A 379 -2.14 4.02 -13.94
C ALA A 379 -2.88 5.18 -13.25
N ALA A 380 -3.00 5.16 -11.92
CA ALA A 380 -3.65 6.24 -11.16
C ALA A 380 -2.90 7.56 -11.35
N GLN A 381 -1.56 7.53 -11.25
CA GLN A 381 -0.71 8.70 -11.44
C GLN A 381 -0.81 9.24 -12.87
N ALA A 382 -0.64 8.36 -13.86
CA ALA A 382 -0.64 8.75 -15.28
C ALA A 382 -2.00 9.31 -15.73
N VAL A 383 -3.11 8.67 -15.35
CA VAL A 383 -4.46 9.10 -15.71
C VAL A 383 -4.78 10.46 -15.08
N PHE A 384 -4.42 10.68 -13.82
CA PHE A 384 -4.62 11.97 -13.18
C PHE A 384 -3.86 13.09 -13.91
N LEU A 385 -2.56 12.89 -14.20
CA LEU A 385 -1.72 13.85 -14.90
C LEU A 385 -2.21 14.12 -16.33
N TRP A 386 -2.70 13.09 -17.02
CA TRP A 386 -3.30 13.23 -18.33
C TRP A 386 -4.53 14.16 -18.31
N PHE A 387 -5.39 14.04 -17.29
CA PHE A 387 -6.50 14.98 -17.12
C PHE A 387 -6.02 16.40 -16.85
N LEU A 388 -5.01 16.59 -15.99
CA LEU A 388 -4.42 17.91 -15.75
C LEU A 388 -3.96 18.57 -17.06
N ALA A 389 -3.19 17.85 -17.88
CA ALA A 389 -2.69 18.35 -19.15
C ALA A 389 -3.84 18.70 -20.12
N ARG A 390 -4.87 17.84 -20.23
CA ARG A 390 -6.01 18.06 -21.14
C ARG A 390 -6.89 19.24 -20.75
N PHE A 391 -6.96 19.55 -19.47
CA PHE A 391 -7.73 20.68 -18.96
C PHE A 391 -6.92 21.97 -18.82
N GLY A 392 -5.65 21.96 -19.31
CA GLY A 392 -4.81 23.14 -19.39
C GLY A 392 -4.26 23.62 -18.06
N TYR A 393 -3.87 22.65 -17.19
CA TYR A 393 -3.18 22.97 -15.95
C TYR A 393 -1.81 23.61 -16.25
N ASP A 394 -1.57 24.81 -15.72
CA ASP A 394 -0.34 25.56 -15.92
C ASP A 394 0.55 25.45 -14.67
N THR A 395 1.70 24.79 -14.83
CA THR A 395 2.67 24.58 -13.75
C THR A 395 3.38 25.86 -13.30
N THR A 396 3.32 26.94 -14.06
CA THR A 396 4.03 28.21 -13.80
C THR A 396 3.23 29.20 -12.95
N LEU A 397 1.91 29.02 -12.88
CA LEU A 397 1.03 29.92 -12.10
C LEU A 397 1.21 29.72 -10.59
N ALA A 398 1.05 30.80 -9.82
CA ALA A 398 0.99 30.71 -8.36
C ALA A 398 -0.25 29.92 -7.88
N LYS A 399 -0.23 29.47 -6.62
CA LYS A 399 -1.33 28.69 -6.01
C LYS A 399 -2.65 29.45 -6.08
N GLY A 400 -3.73 28.75 -6.46
CA GLY A 400 -5.08 29.32 -6.56
C GLY A 400 -5.31 30.24 -7.76
N LEU A 401 -4.38 30.32 -8.74
CA LEU A 401 -4.52 31.13 -9.94
C LEU A 401 -4.79 30.33 -11.22
N GLN A 402 -5.11 29.06 -11.08
CA GLN A 402 -5.46 28.20 -12.21
C GLN A 402 -6.79 28.64 -12.87
N SER A 403 -6.94 28.31 -14.14
CA SER A 403 -8.21 28.53 -14.84
C SER A 403 -9.31 27.62 -14.27
N ALA A 404 -10.57 28.03 -14.41
CA ALA A 404 -11.72 27.22 -14.02
C ALA A 404 -11.76 25.85 -14.75
N SER A 405 -11.18 25.77 -15.96
CA SER A 405 -10.98 24.52 -16.69
C SER A 405 -9.98 23.62 -15.97
N ALA A 406 -8.81 24.15 -15.60
CA ALA A 406 -7.78 23.38 -14.87
C ALA A 406 -8.26 22.89 -13.52
N GLU A 407 -8.98 23.71 -12.73
CA GLU A 407 -9.64 23.25 -11.50
C GLU A 407 -10.64 22.11 -11.74
N THR A 408 -11.41 22.18 -12.84
CA THR A 408 -12.31 21.09 -13.23
C THR A 408 -11.51 19.85 -13.59
N GLY A 409 -10.37 20.01 -14.29
CA GLY A 409 -9.44 18.91 -14.58
C GLY A 409 -8.92 18.22 -13.35
N ILE A 410 -8.60 18.98 -12.28
CA ILE A 410 -8.21 18.41 -10.98
C ILE A 410 -9.35 17.55 -10.42
N LEU A 411 -10.58 18.08 -10.34
CA LEU A 411 -11.73 17.33 -9.80
C LEU A 411 -12.04 16.07 -10.61
N VAL A 412 -12.05 16.19 -11.96
CA VAL A 412 -12.33 15.06 -12.85
C VAL A 412 -11.23 14.00 -12.78
N GLY A 413 -9.98 14.40 -12.87
CA GLY A 413 -8.83 13.48 -12.80
C GLY A 413 -8.74 12.77 -11.45
N TRP A 414 -9.11 13.48 -10.37
CA TRP A 414 -9.03 12.96 -9.02
C TRP A 414 -10.17 11.99 -8.67
N THR A 415 -11.39 12.23 -9.15
CA THR A 415 -12.58 11.57 -8.61
C THR A 415 -13.44 10.81 -9.61
N LEU A 416 -13.46 11.22 -10.90
CA LEU A 416 -14.34 10.58 -11.91
C LEU A 416 -13.97 9.12 -12.14
N VAL A 417 -12.71 8.84 -12.48
CA VAL A 417 -12.27 7.47 -12.78
C VAL A 417 -12.34 6.59 -11.53
N PRO A 418 -11.82 7.03 -10.35
CA PRO A 418 -12.04 6.30 -9.09
C PRO A 418 -13.51 6.00 -8.80
N GLY A 419 -14.40 6.99 -8.95
CA GLY A 419 -15.83 6.83 -8.71
C GLY A 419 -16.47 5.77 -9.60
N LEU A 420 -16.15 5.80 -10.90
CA LEU A 420 -16.65 4.83 -11.87
C LEU A 420 -16.12 3.42 -11.61
N LEU A 421 -14.83 3.26 -11.30
CA LEU A 421 -14.23 1.96 -10.98
C LEU A 421 -14.82 1.35 -9.70
N LEU A 422 -15.03 2.16 -8.66
CA LEU A 422 -15.68 1.73 -7.43
C LEU A 422 -17.13 1.33 -7.65
N PHE A 423 -17.86 2.06 -8.47
CA PHE A 423 -19.23 1.69 -8.84
C PHE A 423 -19.27 0.39 -9.62
N LEU A 424 -18.33 0.20 -10.56
CA LEU A 424 -18.17 -1.07 -11.27
C LEU A 424 -17.89 -2.22 -10.30
N CYS A 425 -17.01 -2.02 -9.32
CA CYS A 425 -16.75 -3.02 -8.27
C CYS A 425 -18.01 -3.34 -7.45
N PHE A 426 -18.80 -2.32 -7.08
CA PHE A 426 -20.09 -2.53 -6.40
C PHE A 426 -21.02 -3.46 -7.19
N VAL A 427 -21.06 -3.29 -8.52
CA VAL A 427 -21.85 -4.15 -9.42
C VAL A 427 -21.24 -5.55 -9.53
N VAL A 428 -19.94 -5.65 -9.80
CA VAL A 428 -19.21 -6.93 -9.98
C VAL A 428 -19.27 -7.80 -8.73
N LEU A 429 -19.22 -7.20 -7.54
CA LEU A 429 -19.36 -7.91 -6.27
C LEU A 429 -20.72 -8.61 -6.10
N HIS A 430 -21.74 -8.28 -6.91
CA HIS A 430 -22.99 -9.05 -6.94
C HIS A 430 -22.74 -10.52 -7.27
N TRP A 431 -21.82 -10.80 -8.18
CA TRP A 431 -21.48 -12.17 -8.64
C TRP A 431 -20.40 -12.85 -7.78
N TYR A 432 -19.91 -12.22 -6.72
CA TYR A 432 -18.94 -12.87 -5.82
C TYR A 432 -19.57 -14.05 -5.08
N PRO A 433 -19.03 -15.28 -5.24
CA PRO A 433 -19.72 -16.49 -4.78
C PRO A 433 -19.48 -16.81 -3.31
N LEU A 434 -18.36 -16.31 -2.70
CA LEU A 434 -17.98 -16.70 -1.34
C LEU A 434 -18.78 -15.89 -0.30
N ALA A 435 -20.03 -16.32 -0.08
CA ALA A 435 -20.91 -15.67 0.87
C ALA A 435 -22.04 -16.63 1.29
N GLY A 436 -22.67 -16.33 2.42
CA GLY A 436 -23.82 -17.07 2.94
C GLY A 436 -23.46 -18.25 3.85
N PRO A 437 -24.49 -18.94 4.37
CA PRO A 437 -24.31 -19.96 5.41
C PRO A 437 -23.43 -21.15 4.99
N GLU A 438 -23.45 -21.50 3.70
CA GLU A 438 -22.64 -22.59 3.18
C GLU A 438 -21.15 -22.24 3.24
N TRP A 439 -20.77 -21.02 2.80
CA TRP A 439 -19.40 -20.55 2.89
C TRP A 439 -18.91 -20.45 4.33
N GLU A 440 -19.73 -19.95 5.25
CA GLU A 440 -19.36 -19.88 6.68
C GLU A 440 -19.16 -21.28 7.30
N ARG A 441 -19.93 -22.29 6.88
CA ARG A 441 -19.70 -23.70 7.31
C ARG A 441 -18.36 -24.24 6.78
N ILE A 442 -17.99 -23.90 5.53
CA ILE A 442 -16.70 -24.29 4.97
C ILE A 442 -15.56 -23.65 5.74
N LYS A 443 -15.63 -22.34 6.03
CA LYS A 443 -14.62 -21.65 6.83
C LYS A 443 -14.49 -22.24 8.24
N ALA A 444 -15.59 -22.54 8.90
CA ALA A 444 -15.58 -23.17 10.21
C ALA A 444 -14.89 -24.55 10.19
N ARG A 445 -15.07 -25.34 9.13
CA ARG A 445 -14.38 -26.61 8.95
C ARG A 445 -12.88 -26.42 8.70
N LEU A 446 -12.50 -25.48 7.83
CA LEU A 446 -11.11 -25.18 7.53
C LEU A 446 -10.37 -24.63 8.77
N SER A 447 -11.02 -23.83 9.61
CA SER A 447 -10.41 -23.30 10.82
C SER A 447 -10.02 -24.41 11.80
N VAL A 448 -10.81 -25.49 11.93
CA VAL A 448 -10.47 -26.66 12.75
C VAL A 448 -9.24 -27.37 12.17
N VAL A 449 -9.22 -27.60 10.84
CA VAL A 449 -8.07 -28.23 10.16
C VAL A 449 -6.80 -27.40 10.30
N HIS A 450 -6.91 -26.07 10.22
CA HIS A 450 -5.77 -25.18 10.42
C HIS A 450 -5.24 -25.22 11.86
N ALA A 451 -6.14 -25.22 12.84
CA ALA A 451 -5.76 -25.32 14.25
C ALA A 451 -5.04 -26.66 14.56
N GLU A 452 -5.52 -27.77 13.99
CA GLU A 452 -4.88 -29.08 14.13
C GLU A 452 -3.49 -29.13 13.47
N LYS A 453 -3.36 -28.60 12.24
CA LYS A 453 -2.07 -28.50 11.54
C LYS A 453 -1.08 -27.61 12.31
N GLU A 454 -1.53 -26.45 12.80
CA GLU A 454 -0.71 -25.53 13.58
C GLU A 454 -0.26 -26.17 14.90
N ARG A 455 -1.17 -26.85 15.61
CA ARG A 455 -0.86 -27.59 16.84
C ARG A 455 0.22 -28.64 16.61
N ALA A 456 0.03 -29.51 15.61
CA ALA A 456 0.99 -30.55 15.29
C ALA A 456 2.37 -29.98 14.93
N TYR A 457 2.40 -28.88 14.17
CA TYR A 457 3.63 -28.23 13.79
C TYR A 457 4.34 -27.56 14.97
N LEU A 458 3.62 -26.85 15.84
CA LEU A 458 4.19 -26.22 17.04
C LEU A 458 4.77 -27.28 18.00
N GLU A 459 4.03 -28.35 18.25
CA GLU A 459 4.47 -29.47 19.10
C GLU A 459 5.75 -30.11 18.52
N SER A 460 5.84 -30.29 17.21
CA SER A 460 7.05 -30.79 16.55
C SER A 460 8.29 -29.90 16.74
N LYS A 461 8.07 -28.60 17.02
CA LYS A 461 9.12 -27.61 17.29
C LYS A 461 9.36 -27.36 18.78
N GLY A 462 8.67 -28.07 19.67
CA GLY A 462 8.80 -27.92 21.11
C GLY A 462 8.01 -26.74 21.70
N TYR A 463 7.06 -26.18 20.96
CA TYR A 463 6.18 -25.11 21.43
C TYR A 463 4.79 -25.64 21.79
N ARG A 464 4.16 -25.02 22.78
CA ARG A 464 2.78 -25.30 23.17
C ARG A 464 1.82 -24.51 22.26
N TYR A 465 0.80 -25.18 21.72
CA TYR A 465 -0.32 -24.50 21.08
C TYR A 465 -1.18 -23.78 22.15
N VAL A 466 -1.53 -22.53 21.90
CA VAL A 466 -2.41 -21.71 22.76
C VAL A 466 -3.45 -21.08 21.85
N GLU A 467 -4.72 -21.36 22.12
CA GLU A 467 -5.88 -20.81 21.43
C GLU A 467 -5.95 -19.27 21.53
#